data_95ba8ac8589fea084d5146e7f2519467
#
_entry.id   95ba8ac8589fea084d5146e7f2519467
#
_cell.length_a   1.000
_cell.length_b   1.000
_cell.length_c   1.000
_cell.angle_alpha   90.00
_cell.angle_beta   90.00
_cell.angle_gamma   90.00
#
_symmetry.space_group_name_H-M   'P 1'
#
loop_
_entity.id
_entity.type
_entity.pdbx_description
1 polymer ?
#
loop_
_entity_poly.entity_id
_entity_poly.type
_entity_poly.pdbx_seq_one_letter_code
_entity_poly.pdbx_strand_id
1 'polypeptide(L)'
;MKTVEGYQPKEEFSKKALIDRTKYHEMYKRSVESPEAFWEEQGRNRLLWQKEFTKVKNVSYSHPDISIKWFEDGVLNVSENCVDRHLENKSEKVAILWEGDEPGVSKKITYRELYENVCKVGNVLKDRGIKKGDRVILYMPMVPEAAYAMLACARVGAIHSVVFAGFSPEALASRIIDCGAKAVITANEAPRGGKQTPLKKNVDEALEISGAVSYTHLRAHETKSYL
;
A
#
# COMPACT_ATOMS: atom_id res chain seq x y z
N MET A 1 -25.01 10.94 -29.81
CA MET A 1 -24.10 11.00 -28.67
C MET A 1 -23.17 12.19 -28.88
N LYS A 2 -23.14 13.17 -27.99
CA LYS A 2 -22.12 14.22 -28.04
C LYS A 2 -20.77 13.58 -27.73
N THR A 3 -19.86 13.62 -28.67
CA THR A 3 -18.45 13.26 -28.44
C THR A 3 -17.92 14.20 -27.36
N VAL A 4 -17.53 13.65 -26.21
CA VAL A 4 -16.83 14.42 -25.20
C VAL A 4 -15.47 14.77 -25.81
N GLU A 5 -15.25 16.06 -26.10
CA GLU A 5 -13.94 16.54 -26.51
C GLU A 5 -12.95 16.24 -25.39
N GLY A 6 -12.02 15.33 -25.64
CA GLY A 6 -10.97 15.00 -24.69
C GLY A 6 -9.99 16.18 -24.57
N TYR A 7 -9.55 16.46 -23.34
CA TYR A 7 -8.47 17.43 -23.12
C TYR A 7 -7.15 16.89 -23.66
N GLN A 8 -6.50 17.68 -24.52
CA GLN A 8 -5.19 17.32 -25.03
C GLN A 8 -4.12 17.55 -23.95
N PRO A 9 -3.19 16.61 -23.74
CA PRO A 9 -2.08 16.83 -22.82
C PRO A 9 -1.17 17.97 -23.35
N LYS A 10 -0.55 18.71 -22.43
CA LYS A 10 0.42 19.74 -22.80
C LYS A 10 1.58 19.11 -23.57
N GLU A 11 2.01 19.77 -24.65
CA GLU A 11 3.06 19.25 -25.53
C GLU A 11 4.38 18.98 -24.81
N GLU A 12 4.76 19.87 -23.87
CA GLU A 12 5.94 19.69 -23.04
C GLU A 12 5.90 18.41 -22.17
N PHE A 13 4.72 18.06 -21.66
CA PHE A 13 4.50 16.82 -20.91
C PHE A 13 4.62 15.60 -21.83
N SER A 14 3.97 15.65 -23.00
CA SER A 14 3.99 14.55 -23.98
C SER A 14 5.39 14.24 -24.48
N LYS A 15 6.21 15.25 -24.74
CA LYS A 15 7.61 15.09 -25.19
C LYS A 15 8.52 14.41 -24.16
N LYS A 16 8.19 14.54 -22.85
CA LYS A 16 8.96 13.93 -21.75
C LYS A 16 8.41 12.59 -21.30
N ALA A 17 7.29 12.15 -21.86
CA ALA A 17 6.66 10.88 -21.46
C ALA A 17 7.49 9.67 -21.93
N LEU A 18 7.69 8.71 -21.02
CA LEU A 18 8.38 7.45 -21.33
C LEU A 18 7.58 6.57 -22.32
N ILE A 19 6.27 6.73 -22.30
CA ILE A 19 5.32 6.05 -23.18
C ILE A 19 4.48 7.13 -23.84
N ASP A 20 4.69 7.33 -25.13
CA ASP A 20 3.86 8.16 -25.98
C ASP A 20 2.65 7.38 -26.52
N ARG A 21 1.83 8.03 -27.33
CA ARG A 21 0.61 7.42 -27.89
C ARG A 21 0.91 6.23 -28.77
N THR A 22 1.95 6.29 -29.59
CA THR A 22 2.35 5.21 -30.52
C THR A 22 2.78 3.98 -29.71
N LYS A 23 3.71 4.18 -28.79
CA LYS A 23 4.21 3.11 -27.90
C LYS A 23 3.10 2.51 -27.03
N TYR A 24 2.14 3.33 -26.56
CA TYR A 24 0.98 2.82 -25.85
C TYR A 24 0.16 1.84 -26.72
N HIS A 25 -0.14 2.23 -27.97
CA HIS A 25 -0.92 1.36 -28.85
C HIS A 25 -0.19 0.06 -29.20
N GLU A 26 1.12 0.12 -29.44
CA GLU A 26 1.95 -1.07 -29.66
C GLU A 26 1.95 -2.02 -28.45
N MET A 27 2.18 -1.46 -27.25
CA MET A 27 2.16 -2.24 -26.01
C MET A 27 0.78 -2.82 -25.74
N TYR A 28 -0.28 -2.04 -25.93
CA TYR A 28 -1.66 -2.51 -25.77
C TYR A 28 -1.97 -3.66 -26.73
N LYS A 29 -1.64 -3.50 -28.01
CA LYS A 29 -1.82 -4.55 -29.02
C LYS A 29 -1.11 -5.85 -28.60
N ARG A 30 0.17 -5.75 -28.22
CA ARG A 30 0.94 -6.92 -27.74
C ARG A 30 0.32 -7.56 -26.49
N SER A 31 -0.19 -6.75 -25.54
CA SER A 31 -0.80 -7.27 -24.33
C SER A 31 -2.09 -8.08 -24.58
N VAL A 32 -2.77 -7.82 -25.68
CA VAL A 32 -3.99 -8.53 -26.11
C VAL A 32 -3.67 -9.73 -27.00
N GLU A 33 -2.78 -9.55 -27.98
CA GLU A 33 -2.46 -10.60 -28.97
C GLU A 33 -1.50 -11.67 -28.42
N SER A 34 -0.60 -11.29 -27.52
CA SER A 34 0.41 -12.20 -26.95
C SER A 34 0.58 -11.93 -25.44
N PRO A 35 -0.48 -12.13 -24.63
CA PRO A 35 -0.49 -11.72 -23.23
C PRO A 35 0.61 -12.39 -22.40
N GLU A 36 0.87 -13.66 -22.59
CA GLU A 36 1.90 -14.36 -21.80
C GLU A 36 3.29 -13.79 -22.07
N ALA A 37 3.69 -13.65 -23.32
CA ALA A 37 4.99 -13.07 -23.69
C ALA A 37 5.12 -11.61 -23.24
N PHE A 38 4.03 -10.83 -23.36
CA PHE A 38 4.03 -9.44 -22.89
C PHE A 38 4.22 -9.36 -21.38
N TRP A 39 3.45 -10.12 -20.60
CA TRP A 39 3.53 -10.07 -19.14
C TRP A 39 4.80 -10.74 -18.59
N GLU A 40 5.35 -11.75 -19.29
CA GLU A 40 6.66 -12.30 -18.98
C GLU A 40 7.74 -11.21 -19.04
N GLU A 41 7.80 -10.48 -20.16
CA GLU A 41 8.74 -9.38 -20.36
C GLU A 41 8.57 -8.30 -19.28
N GLN A 42 7.31 -7.87 -19.00
CA GLN A 42 7.07 -6.87 -17.98
C GLN A 42 7.46 -7.36 -16.56
N GLY A 43 7.13 -8.60 -16.23
CA GLY A 43 7.47 -9.21 -14.95
C GLY A 43 8.98 -9.29 -14.71
N ARG A 44 9.73 -9.76 -15.72
CA ARG A 44 11.21 -9.88 -15.61
C ARG A 44 11.91 -8.52 -15.60
N ASN A 45 11.47 -7.58 -16.43
CA ASN A 45 12.16 -6.30 -16.59
C ASN A 45 11.80 -5.26 -15.51
N ARG A 46 10.63 -5.37 -14.88
CA ARG A 46 10.13 -4.34 -13.98
C ARG A 46 10.14 -4.73 -12.51
N LEU A 47 10.16 -6.01 -12.18
CA LEU A 47 10.12 -6.50 -10.81
C LEU A 47 11.46 -7.12 -10.40
N LEU A 48 11.81 -6.92 -9.14
CA LEU A 48 12.94 -7.57 -8.49
C LEU A 48 12.43 -8.85 -7.82
N TRP A 49 12.85 -9.99 -8.35
CA TRP A 49 12.46 -11.31 -7.86
C TRP A 49 13.53 -11.86 -6.91
N GLN A 50 13.12 -12.39 -5.77
CA GLN A 50 13.97 -13.21 -4.89
C GLN A 50 14.11 -14.64 -5.47
N LYS A 51 13.04 -15.12 -6.09
CA LYS A 51 13.00 -16.32 -6.92
C LYS A 51 12.14 -16.02 -8.14
N GLU A 52 12.71 -16.16 -9.34
CA GLU A 52 11.96 -15.94 -10.56
C GLU A 52 10.83 -16.98 -10.72
N PHE A 53 9.76 -16.58 -11.38
CA PHE A 53 8.65 -17.44 -11.73
C PHE A 53 9.03 -18.38 -12.88
N THR A 54 8.43 -19.57 -12.92
CA THR A 54 8.58 -20.52 -14.04
C THR A 54 7.40 -20.46 -15.00
N LYS A 55 6.23 -20.04 -14.53
CA LYS A 55 5.01 -19.95 -15.34
C LYS A 55 4.37 -18.57 -15.17
N VAL A 56 4.13 -17.91 -16.30
CA VAL A 56 3.56 -16.54 -16.33
C VAL A 56 2.11 -16.56 -15.89
N LYS A 57 1.33 -17.46 -16.45
CA LYS A 57 -0.12 -17.55 -16.27
C LYS A 57 -0.57 -18.99 -16.13
N ASN A 58 -1.37 -19.26 -15.12
CA ASN A 58 -2.06 -20.53 -14.91
C ASN A 58 -3.49 -20.23 -14.46
N VAL A 59 -4.41 -20.19 -15.43
CA VAL A 59 -5.77 -19.67 -15.22
C VAL A 59 -6.79 -20.65 -15.76
N SER A 60 -7.78 -20.95 -14.93
CA SER A 60 -9.00 -21.67 -15.32
C SER A 60 -10.22 -20.87 -14.87
N TYR A 61 -11.17 -20.69 -15.76
CA TYR A 61 -12.49 -20.12 -15.45
C TYR A 61 -13.60 -21.18 -15.47
N SER A 62 -13.23 -22.46 -15.62
CA SER A 62 -14.18 -23.57 -15.66
C SER A 62 -14.73 -23.86 -14.28
N HIS A 63 -16.07 -23.82 -14.11
CA HIS A 63 -16.73 -24.22 -12.87
C HIS A 63 -16.67 -25.75 -12.73
N PRO A 64 -16.39 -26.33 -11.52
CA PRO A 64 -16.17 -25.65 -10.24
C PRO A 64 -14.71 -25.20 -9.99
N ASP A 65 -13.77 -25.50 -10.89
CA ASP A 65 -12.34 -25.34 -10.67
C ASP A 65 -11.82 -23.97 -11.15
N ILE A 66 -12.41 -22.91 -10.62
CA ILE A 66 -11.94 -21.54 -10.91
C ILE A 66 -10.61 -21.31 -10.20
N SER A 67 -9.56 -21.06 -10.97
CA SER A 67 -8.22 -20.77 -10.45
C SER A 67 -7.55 -19.68 -11.29
N ILE A 68 -7.00 -18.67 -10.61
CA ILE A 68 -6.30 -17.55 -11.25
C ILE A 68 -4.95 -17.40 -10.58
N LYS A 69 -3.88 -17.83 -11.26
CA LYS A 69 -2.51 -17.70 -10.80
C LYS A 69 -1.67 -16.99 -11.86
N TRP A 70 -0.94 -15.98 -11.41
CA TRP A 70 0.03 -15.24 -12.22
C TRP A 70 1.41 -15.37 -11.58
N PHE A 71 2.44 -15.47 -12.44
CA PHE A 71 3.83 -15.59 -12.01
C PHE A 71 4.02 -16.70 -10.98
N GLU A 72 3.51 -17.89 -11.33
CA GLU A 72 3.46 -19.05 -10.43
C GLU A 72 4.88 -19.41 -9.96
N ASP A 73 4.99 -19.75 -8.67
CA ASP A 73 6.22 -20.06 -7.94
C ASP A 73 7.25 -18.91 -7.84
N GLY A 74 6.98 -17.76 -8.42
CA GLY A 74 7.77 -16.55 -8.21
C GLY A 74 7.67 -16.03 -6.78
N VAL A 75 8.78 -15.53 -6.24
CA VAL A 75 8.84 -14.95 -4.89
C VAL A 75 9.44 -13.55 -4.97
N LEU A 76 8.74 -12.59 -4.41
CA LEU A 76 9.20 -11.22 -4.28
C LEU A 76 8.71 -10.59 -2.98
N ASN A 77 9.35 -9.48 -2.58
CA ASN A 77 8.84 -8.62 -1.52
C ASN A 77 8.43 -7.27 -2.09
N VAL A 78 7.20 -6.86 -1.82
CA VAL A 78 6.65 -5.59 -2.32
C VAL A 78 7.40 -4.40 -1.76
N SER A 79 7.76 -4.42 -0.46
CA SER A 79 8.53 -3.34 0.17
C SER A 79 9.92 -3.18 -0.46
N GLU A 80 10.60 -4.29 -0.74
CA GLU A 80 11.89 -4.29 -1.44
C GLU A 80 11.76 -3.67 -2.84
N ASN A 81 10.73 -4.05 -3.57
CA ASN A 81 10.46 -3.50 -4.91
C ASN A 81 10.07 -2.02 -4.89
N CYS A 82 9.35 -1.56 -3.88
CA CYS A 82 8.89 -0.17 -3.79
C CYS A 82 9.94 0.77 -3.19
N VAL A 83 10.84 0.28 -2.36
CA VAL A 83 11.74 1.11 -1.55
C VAL A 83 13.21 0.76 -1.76
N ASP A 84 13.64 -0.45 -1.38
CA ASP A 84 15.05 -0.82 -1.25
C ASP A 84 15.80 -0.73 -2.57
N ARG A 85 15.20 -1.20 -3.66
CA ARG A 85 15.80 -1.14 -5.00
C ARG A 85 16.15 0.27 -5.50
N HIS A 86 15.61 1.29 -4.84
CA HIS A 86 15.84 2.69 -5.20
C HIS A 86 16.93 3.38 -4.36
N LEU A 87 17.42 2.72 -3.30
CA LEU A 87 18.36 3.34 -2.37
C LEU A 87 19.73 3.62 -3.00
N GLU A 88 20.20 2.74 -3.85
CA GLU A 88 21.51 2.90 -4.50
C GLU A 88 21.59 4.18 -5.35
N ASN A 89 20.58 4.43 -6.18
CA ASN A 89 20.66 5.48 -7.20
C ASN A 89 19.67 6.64 -6.97
N LYS A 90 18.78 6.55 -5.97
CA LYS A 90 17.69 7.51 -5.75
C LYS A 90 17.40 7.76 -4.27
N SER A 91 18.36 7.48 -3.38
CA SER A 91 18.15 7.60 -1.93
C SER A 91 17.62 8.98 -1.52
N GLU A 92 18.17 10.04 -2.08
CA GLU A 92 17.81 11.43 -1.78
C GLU A 92 16.63 11.96 -2.62
N LYS A 93 16.12 11.14 -3.56
CA LYS A 93 14.94 11.52 -4.33
C LYS A 93 13.70 11.46 -3.44
N VAL A 94 12.81 12.43 -3.58
CA VAL A 94 11.52 12.45 -2.90
C VAL A 94 10.68 11.25 -3.37
N ALA A 95 10.32 10.39 -2.44
CA ALA A 95 9.46 9.24 -2.63
C ALA A 95 7.99 9.57 -2.34
N ILE A 96 7.73 10.40 -1.32
CA ILE A 96 6.40 10.83 -0.91
C ILE A 96 6.37 12.35 -0.80
N LEU A 97 5.40 12.98 -1.45
CA LEU A 97 4.96 14.34 -1.19
C LEU A 97 3.67 14.24 -0.37
N TRP A 98 3.72 14.67 0.84
CA TRP A 98 2.55 14.72 1.71
C TRP A 98 2.09 16.16 1.90
N GLU A 99 0.78 16.34 1.85
CA GLU A 99 0.09 17.60 2.10
C GLU A 99 -0.91 17.36 3.23
N GLY A 100 -0.86 18.20 4.25
CA GLY A 100 -1.76 18.13 5.40
C GLY A 100 -3.15 18.69 5.10
N ASP A 101 -4.06 18.60 6.07
CA ASP A 101 -5.42 19.13 5.96
C ASP A 101 -5.43 20.67 5.93
N GLU A 102 -4.46 21.31 6.60
CA GLU A 102 -4.30 22.75 6.59
C GLU A 102 -3.40 23.21 5.44
N PRO A 103 -3.79 24.28 4.70
CA PRO A 103 -3.00 24.82 3.61
C PRO A 103 -1.57 25.20 4.04
N GLY A 104 -0.59 24.73 3.26
CA GLY A 104 0.83 25.02 3.50
C GLY A 104 1.53 24.05 4.44
N VAL A 105 0.81 23.12 5.05
CA VAL A 105 1.41 22.03 5.84
C VAL A 105 1.76 20.90 4.90
N SER A 106 3.04 20.76 4.57
CA SER A 106 3.50 19.72 3.66
C SER A 106 4.83 19.10 4.11
N LYS A 107 5.10 17.87 3.68
CA LYS A 107 6.35 17.16 3.96
C LYS A 107 6.84 16.43 2.72
N LYS A 108 8.14 16.54 2.47
CA LYS A 108 8.86 15.75 1.46
C LYS A 108 9.60 14.64 2.19
N ILE A 109 9.41 13.40 1.75
CA ILE A 109 10.04 12.23 2.34
C ILE A 109 10.86 11.56 1.25
N THR A 110 12.16 11.42 1.47
CA THR A 110 13.08 10.76 0.54
C THR A 110 12.94 9.23 0.60
N TYR A 111 13.49 8.52 -0.39
CA TYR A 111 13.55 7.05 -0.35
C TYR A 111 14.33 6.54 0.85
N ARG A 112 15.39 7.24 1.28
CA ARG A 112 16.16 6.91 2.48
C ARG A 112 15.31 7.02 3.74
N GLU A 113 14.65 8.16 3.95
CA GLU A 113 13.76 8.38 5.09
C GLU A 113 12.59 7.38 5.11
N LEU A 114 12.02 7.09 3.93
CA LEU A 114 10.97 6.08 3.80
C LEU A 114 11.47 4.70 4.22
N TYR A 115 12.64 4.29 3.74
CA TYR A 115 13.28 3.02 4.11
C TYR A 115 13.49 2.91 5.62
N GLU A 116 14.10 3.93 6.23
CA GLU A 116 14.40 3.95 7.67
C GLU A 116 13.12 3.83 8.51
N ASN A 117 12.07 4.57 8.15
CA ASN A 117 10.78 4.52 8.86
C ASN A 117 10.08 3.17 8.65
N VAL A 118 10.08 2.64 7.45
CA VAL A 118 9.53 1.30 7.16
C VAL A 118 10.26 0.23 7.97
N CYS A 119 11.58 0.30 8.08
CA CYS A 119 12.37 -0.64 8.90
C CYS A 119 12.05 -0.51 10.39
N LYS A 120 11.93 0.72 10.92
CA LYS A 120 11.54 0.95 12.32
C LYS A 120 10.18 0.33 12.64
N VAL A 121 9.17 0.60 11.80
CA VAL A 121 7.83 0.00 11.98
C VAL A 121 7.87 -1.51 11.83
N GLY A 122 8.64 -2.04 10.87
CA GLY A 122 8.84 -3.48 10.69
C GLY A 122 9.45 -4.15 11.92
N ASN A 123 10.42 -3.52 12.58
CA ASN A 123 11.01 -4.02 13.83
C ASN A 123 9.96 -4.02 14.95
N VAL A 124 9.19 -2.94 15.10
CA VAL A 124 8.09 -2.89 16.09
C VAL A 124 7.08 -4.01 15.87
N LEU A 125 6.69 -4.28 14.62
CA LEU A 125 5.78 -5.39 14.30
C LEU A 125 6.37 -6.74 14.73
N LYS A 126 7.65 -6.98 14.45
CA LYS A 126 8.36 -8.22 14.87
C LYS A 126 8.44 -8.34 16.40
N ASP A 127 8.80 -7.27 17.09
CA ASP A 127 8.88 -7.23 18.56
C ASP A 127 7.52 -7.50 19.22
N ARG A 128 6.43 -7.15 18.53
CA ARG A 128 5.05 -7.46 18.93
C ARG A 128 4.59 -8.84 18.49
N GLY A 129 5.47 -9.66 17.95
CA GLY A 129 5.18 -11.05 17.59
C GLY A 129 4.40 -11.22 16.28
N ILE A 130 4.29 -10.18 15.45
CA ILE A 130 3.67 -10.27 14.13
C ILE A 130 4.58 -11.05 13.18
N LYS A 131 4.01 -12.04 12.52
CA LYS A 131 4.69 -12.97 11.63
C LYS A 131 4.08 -12.95 10.22
N LYS A 132 4.76 -13.57 9.28
CA LYS A 132 4.26 -13.78 7.92
C LYS A 132 2.87 -14.45 7.96
N GLY A 133 1.92 -13.88 7.23
CA GLY A 133 0.53 -14.34 7.17
C GLY A 133 -0.38 -13.79 8.27
N ASP A 134 0.15 -13.12 9.29
CA ASP A 134 -0.68 -12.45 10.29
C ASP A 134 -1.37 -11.22 9.68
N ARG A 135 -2.58 -10.92 10.15
CA ARG A 135 -3.37 -9.77 9.66
C ARG A 135 -3.22 -8.61 10.62
N VAL A 136 -2.97 -7.44 10.03
CA VAL A 136 -2.83 -6.17 10.74
C VAL A 136 -3.81 -5.17 10.14
N ILE A 137 -4.69 -4.61 10.96
CA ILE A 137 -5.58 -3.54 10.52
C ILE A 137 -4.88 -2.20 10.63
N LEU A 138 -5.03 -1.39 9.59
CA LEU A 138 -4.55 -0.01 9.54
C LEU A 138 -5.77 0.92 9.52
N TYR A 139 -6.07 1.50 10.67
CA TYR A 139 -7.14 2.49 10.84
C TYR A 139 -6.50 3.85 11.12
N MET A 140 -6.00 4.46 10.04
CA MET A 140 -5.10 5.60 10.07
C MET A 140 -5.65 6.78 9.27
N PRO A 141 -5.32 8.02 9.66
CA PRO A 141 -5.55 9.19 8.80
C PRO A 141 -4.62 9.16 7.58
N MET A 142 -4.78 10.13 6.68
CA MET A 142 -3.95 10.27 5.49
C MET A 142 -2.60 10.92 5.83
N VAL A 143 -1.78 10.19 6.59
CA VAL A 143 -0.44 10.61 7.03
C VAL A 143 0.63 9.68 6.46
N PRO A 144 1.89 10.12 6.34
CA PRO A 144 2.98 9.29 5.82
C PRO A 144 3.16 7.96 6.56
N GLU A 145 2.88 7.97 7.86
CA GLU A 145 2.98 6.80 8.74
C GLU A 145 2.04 5.66 8.30
N ALA A 146 0.92 5.96 7.64
CA ALA A 146 0.05 4.95 7.05
C ALA A 146 0.77 4.20 5.90
N ALA A 147 1.52 4.91 5.07
CA ALA A 147 2.35 4.30 4.02
C ALA A 147 3.50 3.47 4.61
N TYR A 148 4.14 3.97 5.68
CA TYR A 148 5.19 3.22 6.38
C TYR A 148 4.65 1.90 6.94
N ALA A 149 3.47 1.94 7.56
CA ALA A 149 2.82 0.76 8.12
C ALA A 149 2.45 -0.28 7.05
N MET A 150 1.90 0.15 5.90
CA MET A 150 1.60 -0.74 4.78
C MET A 150 2.86 -1.44 4.26
N LEU A 151 3.91 -0.68 4.00
CA LEU A 151 5.19 -1.19 3.50
C LEU A 151 5.91 -2.05 4.54
N ALA A 152 5.80 -1.73 5.83
CA ALA A 152 6.37 -2.53 6.90
C ALA A 152 5.66 -3.88 7.04
N CYS A 153 4.33 -3.92 6.95
CA CYS A 153 3.58 -5.18 6.90
C CYS A 153 4.05 -6.05 5.71
N ALA A 154 4.13 -5.47 4.52
CA ALA A 154 4.64 -6.17 3.34
C ALA A 154 6.08 -6.67 3.54
N ARG A 155 6.96 -5.88 4.18
CA ARG A 155 8.34 -6.24 4.48
C ARG A 155 8.47 -7.48 5.36
N VAL A 156 7.65 -7.58 6.41
CA VAL A 156 7.67 -8.74 7.32
C VAL A 156 6.79 -9.89 6.84
N GLY A 157 6.09 -9.73 5.71
CA GLY A 157 5.19 -10.72 5.14
C GLY A 157 3.83 -10.79 5.84
N ALA A 158 3.47 -9.80 6.65
CA ALA A 158 2.13 -9.67 7.23
C ALA A 158 1.13 -9.13 6.18
N ILE A 159 -0.13 -9.45 6.38
CA ILE A 159 -1.24 -9.00 5.53
C ILE A 159 -1.85 -7.77 6.18
N HIS A 160 -1.80 -6.62 5.53
CA HIS A 160 -2.47 -5.43 6.04
C HIS A 160 -3.86 -5.26 5.44
N SER A 161 -4.81 -4.82 6.28
CA SER A 161 -6.16 -4.44 5.89
C SER A 161 -6.38 -2.97 6.23
N VAL A 162 -6.47 -2.14 5.20
CA VAL A 162 -6.67 -0.69 5.37
C VAL A 162 -8.15 -0.42 5.55
N VAL A 163 -8.50 0.25 6.65
CA VAL A 163 -9.87 0.65 6.98
C VAL A 163 -9.96 2.16 6.95
N PHE A 164 -10.95 2.68 6.23
CA PHE A 164 -11.16 4.11 6.13
C PHE A 164 -11.45 4.73 7.51
N ALA A 165 -10.69 5.77 7.87
CA ALA A 165 -10.74 6.43 9.17
C ALA A 165 -12.10 7.08 9.53
N GLY A 166 -13.04 7.14 8.59
CA GLY A 166 -14.39 7.62 8.80
C GLY A 166 -15.43 6.52 9.12
N PHE A 167 -15.00 5.25 9.21
CA PHE A 167 -15.92 4.17 9.58
C PHE A 167 -16.19 4.13 11.08
N SER A 168 -17.40 3.65 11.45
CA SER A 168 -17.82 3.51 12.84
C SER A 168 -17.08 2.37 13.55
N PRO A 169 -17.11 2.35 14.91
CA PRO A 169 -16.56 1.24 15.69
C PRO A 169 -17.12 -0.13 15.30
N GLU A 170 -18.43 -0.24 15.00
CA GLU A 170 -19.06 -1.51 14.60
C GLU A 170 -18.51 -2.01 13.26
N ALA A 171 -18.32 -1.09 12.29
CA ALA A 171 -17.75 -1.43 10.99
C ALA A 171 -16.28 -1.85 11.10
N LEU A 172 -15.54 -1.29 12.04
CA LEU A 172 -14.16 -1.68 12.35
C LEU A 172 -14.13 -3.02 13.07
N ALA A 173 -14.99 -3.24 14.08
CA ALA A 173 -15.10 -4.50 14.81
C ALA A 173 -15.41 -5.68 13.88
N SER A 174 -16.36 -5.50 12.96
CA SER A 174 -16.70 -6.51 11.96
C SER A 174 -15.48 -6.95 11.14
N ARG A 175 -14.62 -6.01 10.73
CA ARG A 175 -13.38 -6.31 9.97
C ARG A 175 -12.31 -6.98 10.82
N ILE A 176 -12.19 -6.58 12.09
CA ILE A 176 -11.29 -7.22 13.05
C ILE A 176 -11.63 -8.71 13.19
N ILE A 177 -12.92 -9.01 13.38
CA ILE A 177 -13.44 -10.38 13.53
C ILE A 177 -13.25 -11.17 12.24
N ASP A 178 -13.72 -10.63 11.12
CA ASP A 178 -13.73 -11.30 9.81
C ASP A 178 -12.32 -11.75 9.38
N CYS A 179 -11.33 -10.88 9.48
CA CYS A 179 -9.97 -11.24 9.10
C CYS A 179 -9.17 -11.89 10.23
N GLY A 180 -9.68 -11.99 11.45
CA GLY A 180 -8.94 -12.48 12.63
C GLY A 180 -7.65 -11.68 12.83
N ALA A 181 -7.76 -10.34 12.85
CA ALA A 181 -6.61 -9.46 12.99
C ALA A 181 -5.86 -9.70 14.30
N LYS A 182 -4.52 -9.62 14.26
CA LYS A 182 -3.67 -9.72 15.45
C LYS A 182 -3.22 -8.37 16.00
N ALA A 183 -3.30 -7.32 15.18
CA ALA A 183 -2.96 -5.97 15.61
C ALA A 183 -3.81 -4.94 14.86
N VAL A 184 -3.99 -3.79 15.49
CA VAL A 184 -4.57 -2.59 14.88
C VAL A 184 -3.56 -1.46 15.05
N ILE A 185 -3.20 -0.80 13.96
CA ILE A 185 -2.39 0.41 13.95
C ILE A 185 -3.34 1.59 13.75
N THR A 186 -3.27 2.57 14.64
CA THR A 186 -4.12 3.76 14.61
C THR A 186 -3.38 5.00 15.09
N ALA A 187 -3.97 6.16 14.89
CA ALA A 187 -3.58 7.45 15.47
C ALA A 187 -4.57 7.85 16.58
N ASN A 188 -4.26 8.92 17.32
CA ASN A 188 -5.19 9.44 18.30
C ASN A 188 -6.45 9.98 17.63
N GLU A 189 -6.23 10.82 16.63
CA GLU A 189 -7.23 11.61 15.95
C GLU A 189 -6.90 11.71 14.46
N ALA A 190 -7.91 12.00 13.65
CA ALA A 190 -7.77 12.35 12.25
C ALA A 190 -8.38 13.72 11.98
N PRO A 191 -7.57 14.75 11.70
CA PRO A 191 -8.08 16.03 11.22
C PRO A 191 -8.64 15.86 9.81
N ARG A 192 -9.83 16.41 9.58
CA ARG A 192 -10.46 16.42 8.27
C ARG A 192 -11.48 17.53 8.15
N GLY A 193 -11.23 18.51 7.28
CA GLY A 193 -12.16 19.61 7.02
C GLY A 193 -12.53 20.40 8.28
N GLY A 194 -11.55 20.68 9.15
CA GLY A 194 -11.74 21.39 10.42
C GLY A 194 -12.42 20.59 11.54
N LYS A 195 -12.64 19.27 11.33
CA LYS A 195 -13.17 18.35 12.35
C LYS A 195 -12.11 17.36 12.79
N GLN A 196 -12.18 16.91 14.05
CA GLN A 196 -11.32 15.86 14.60
C GLN A 196 -12.12 14.56 14.77
N THR A 197 -11.69 13.50 14.13
CA THR A 197 -12.26 12.16 14.31
C THR A 197 -11.44 11.42 15.37
N PRO A 198 -12.03 10.96 16.49
CA PRO A 198 -11.30 10.32 17.59
C PRO A 198 -11.00 8.86 17.28
N LEU A 199 -9.96 8.60 16.46
CA LEU A 199 -9.64 7.26 15.95
C LEU A 199 -9.34 6.26 17.06
N LYS A 200 -8.54 6.66 18.05
CA LYS A 200 -8.18 5.79 19.18
C LYS A 200 -9.44 5.35 19.95
N LYS A 201 -10.35 6.28 20.22
CA LYS A 201 -11.62 5.95 20.87
C LYS A 201 -12.44 4.96 20.06
N ASN A 202 -12.56 5.17 18.74
CA ASN A 202 -13.28 4.24 17.86
C ASN A 202 -12.63 2.84 17.86
N VAL A 203 -11.31 2.76 17.94
CA VAL A 203 -10.62 1.46 18.05
C VAL A 203 -10.91 0.78 19.38
N ASP A 204 -10.90 1.51 20.50
CA ASP A 204 -11.21 0.95 21.81
C ASP A 204 -12.64 0.37 21.85
N GLU A 205 -13.62 1.12 21.37
CA GLU A 205 -15.01 0.68 21.25
C GLU A 205 -15.13 -0.55 20.31
N ALA A 206 -14.41 -0.55 19.19
CA ALA A 206 -14.41 -1.69 18.26
C ALA A 206 -13.82 -2.97 18.90
N LEU A 207 -12.81 -2.83 19.74
CA LEU A 207 -12.21 -3.96 20.46
C LEU A 207 -13.15 -4.52 21.51
N GLU A 208 -13.89 -3.67 22.24
CA GLU A 208 -14.93 -4.11 23.16
C GLU A 208 -16.04 -4.88 22.43
N ILE A 209 -16.54 -4.35 21.29
CA ILE A 209 -17.58 -5.00 20.48
C ILE A 209 -17.08 -6.36 19.94
N SER A 210 -15.83 -6.43 19.51
CA SER A 210 -15.26 -7.66 18.93
C SER A 210 -15.02 -8.78 19.96
N GLY A 211 -15.07 -8.48 21.26
CA GLY A 211 -14.72 -9.43 22.32
C GLY A 211 -13.27 -9.88 22.29
N ALA A 212 -12.41 -9.12 21.65
CA ALA A 212 -11.03 -9.47 21.43
C ALA A 212 -10.19 -9.29 22.69
N VAL A 213 -9.71 -10.37 23.26
CA VAL A 213 -9.04 -10.42 24.58
C VAL A 213 -7.56 -10.06 24.54
N SER A 214 -6.93 -10.01 23.37
CA SER A 214 -5.49 -9.76 23.25
C SER A 214 -5.12 -9.10 21.93
N TYR A 215 -5.13 -7.76 21.90
CA TYR A 215 -4.60 -6.99 20.78
C TYR A 215 -3.45 -6.10 21.21
N THR A 216 -2.42 -6.08 20.39
CA THR A 216 -1.34 -5.12 20.53
C THR A 216 -1.71 -3.85 19.81
N HIS A 217 -1.89 -2.76 20.54
CA HIS A 217 -2.09 -1.44 19.96
C HIS A 217 -0.74 -0.84 19.60
N LEU A 218 -0.54 -0.54 18.33
CA LEU A 218 0.55 0.30 17.87
C LEU A 218 -0.02 1.69 17.62
N ARG A 219 0.34 2.63 18.47
CA ARG A 219 -0.04 4.03 18.34
C ARG A 219 1.00 4.73 17.48
N ALA A 220 0.60 5.32 16.38
CA ALA A 220 1.44 6.32 15.72
C ALA A 220 1.53 7.52 16.64
N HIS A 221 2.73 7.88 17.09
CA HIS A 221 2.96 9.12 17.79
C HIS A 221 2.78 10.26 16.80
N GLU A 222 1.65 10.94 16.87
CA GLU A 222 1.62 12.30 16.41
C GLU A 222 2.57 13.08 17.33
N THR A 223 3.69 13.45 16.79
CA THR A 223 4.57 14.42 17.44
C THR A 223 3.84 15.75 17.47
N LYS A 224 3.12 16.01 18.56
CA LYS A 224 2.83 17.37 19.01
C LYS A 224 4.13 18.02 19.44
N SER A 225 5.04 18.17 18.56
CA SER A 225 6.25 18.92 18.82
C SER A 225 6.72 19.53 17.55
N TYR A 226 5.98 20.55 17.14
CA TYR A 226 6.52 21.65 16.35
C TYR A 226 5.49 22.78 16.43
N LEU A 227 5.46 23.41 17.58
CA LEU A 227 5.24 24.84 17.73
C LEU A 227 6.54 25.45 18.17
#